data_19119a282c66591a02ffaefbdc66906d
#
_entry.id   19119a282c66591a02ffaefbdc66906d
#
_cell.length_a   1.000
_cell.length_b   1.000
_cell.length_c   1.000
_cell.angle_alpha   90.00
_cell.angle_beta   90.00
_cell.angle_gamma   90.00
#
_symmetry.space_group_name_H-M   'P 1'
#
loop_
_entity.id
_entity.type
_entity.pdbx_description
1 polymer ?
#
loop_
_entity_poly.entity_id
_entity_poly.type
_entity_poly.pdbx_seq_one_letter_code
_entity_poly.pdbx_strand_id
1 'polypeptide(L)'
;MPVGAGTRFQRLSLLVYEGALALWSRRQRAGPIHAGLKGCVGGRLSTIESAPAEAGPNARGEVTGPVGARWAGRLRLFRYQVYSRGKETFPDEHWAVGAPSRLTTDPEVASRILCLAREGPAHTWGRRRPGHSEMWTSDSTVSWLLVRAGVDAGPIAVPPGYRAPGWRSGMEEAASPS
;
A
#
# COMPACT_ATOMS: atom_id res chain seq x y z
N MET A 1 35.77 -21.37 -16.75
CA MET A 1 35.22 -21.09 -15.42
C MET A 1 34.10 -20.06 -15.61
N PRO A 2 32.82 -20.44 -15.56
CA PRO A 2 31.75 -19.44 -15.61
C PRO A 2 31.69 -18.74 -14.24
N VAL A 3 31.82 -17.42 -14.29
CA VAL A 3 31.62 -16.50 -13.16
C VAL A 3 30.17 -16.62 -12.73
N GLY A 4 29.94 -17.01 -11.49
CA GLY A 4 28.63 -17.18 -10.90
C GLY A 4 27.80 -15.90 -11.04
N ALA A 5 26.64 -16.04 -11.67
CA ALA A 5 25.60 -15.02 -11.67
C ALA A 5 25.18 -14.78 -10.22
N GLY A 6 25.62 -13.66 -9.67
CA GLY A 6 25.23 -13.22 -8.34
C GLY A 6 23.71 -13.22 -8.25
N THR A 7 23.20 -13.96 -7.29
CA THR A 7 21.78 -14.04 -6.95
C THR A 7 21.26 -12.62 -6.69
N ARG A 8 20.60 -12.03 -7.69
CA ARG A 8 19.95 -10.73 -7.54
C ARG A 8 18.86 -10.91 -6.48
N PHE A 9 19.07 -10.33 -5.34
CA PHE A 9 18.13 -10.39 -4.21
C PHE A 9 16.76 -9.92 -4.67
N GLN A 10 15.82 -10.84 -4.73
CA GLN A 10 14.42 -10.55 -4.96
C GLN A 10 13.72 -10.62 -3.60
N ARG A 11 13.08 -9.54 -3.21
CA ARG A 11 12.38 -9.45 -1.93
C ARG A 11 11.25 -8.46 -1.98
N LEU A 12 10.20 -8.77 -1.27
CA LEU A 12 9.12 -7.86 -0.94
C LEU A 12 9.18 -7.56 0.56
N SER A 13 9.12 -6.30 0.92
CA SER A 13 9.10 -5.86 2.31
C SER A 13 7.92 -4.91 2.52
N LEU A 14 7.25 -5.09 3.65
CA LEU A 14 6.25 -4.15 4.13
C LEU A 14 6.95 -3.09 4.97
N LEU A 15 6.71 -1.84 4.64
CA LEU A 15 7.10 -0.69 5.43
C LEU A 15 5.85 -0.07 6.02
N VAL A 16 5.88 0.19 7.32
CA VAL A 16 4.81 0.85 8.05
C VAL A 16 5.33 2.19 8.56
N TYR A 17 4.64 3.27 8.27
CA TYR A 17 5.04 4.61 8.68
C TYR A 17 3.85 5.44 9.17
N GLU A 18 4.14 6.48 9.97
CA GLU A 18 3.12 7.40 10.46
C GLU A 18 2.60 8.25 9.30
N GLY A 19 1.28 8.30 9.13
CA GLY A 19 0.66 9.19 8.15
C GLY A 19 0.74 10.66 8.60
N ALA A 20 0.61 11.58 7.65
CA ALA A 20 0.66 13.03 7.90
C ALA A 20 -0.30 13.50 9.01
N LEU A 21 -1.44 12.83 9.19
CA LEU A 21 -2.39 13.07 10.28
C LEU A 21 -1.88 12.66 11.66
N ALA A 22 -0.92 11.73 11.74
CA ALA A 22 -0.33 11.30 13.00
C ALA A 22 0.59 12.37 13.58
N LEU A 23 1.18 13.21 12.74
CA LEU A 23 1.98 14.37 13.19
C LEU A 23 1.15 15.38 13.98
N TRP A 24 -0.14 15.50 13.69
CA TRP A 24 -1.05 16.40 14.40
C TRP A 24 -1.53 15.79 15.73
N SER A 25 -1.52 14.47 15.85
CA SER A 25 -1.99 13.73 17.03
C SER A 25 -0.87 13.32 18.00
N ARG A 26 0.29 13.94 17.97
CA ARG A 26 1.45 13.64 18.86
C ARG A 26 1.14 13.53 20.36
N ARG A 27 -0.08 13.89 20.78
CA ARG A 27 -0.58 13.69 22.16
C ARG A 27 -1.30 12.38 22.41
N GLN A 28 -1.61 11.59 21.39
CA GLN A 28 -2.28 10.29 21.55
C GLN A 28 -1.30 9.17 21.16
N ARG A 29 -1.02 8.27 22.10
CA ARG A 29 -0.14 7.10 21.96
C ARG A 29 -0.64 6.04 20.96
N ALA A 30 -1.65 6.33 20.15
CA ALA A 30 -2.25 5.42 19.18
C ALA A 30 -2.66 6.21 17.93
N GLY A 31 -1.71 6.44 17.02
CA GLY A 31 -1.95 7.10 15.74
C GLY A 31 -2.34 6.12 14.63
N PRO A 32 -3.03 6.59 13.56
CA PRO A 32 -3.15 5.83 12.34
C PRO A 32 -1.78 5.72 11.68
N ILE A 33 -1.48 4.54 11.13
CA ILE A 33 -0.28 4.30 10.32
C ILE A 33 -0.66 4.13 8.88
N HIS A 34 0.34 4.28 8.03
CA HIS A 34 0.28 3.99 6.61
C HIS A 34 1.18 2.79 6.30
N ALA A 35 0.68 1.89 5.47
CA ALA A 35 1.46 0.79 4.94
C ALA A 35 1.91 1.09 3.51
N GLY A 36 3.16 0.77 3.20
CA GLY A 36 3.72 0.80 1.85
C GLY A 36 4.50 -0.46 1.57
N LEU A 37 4.60 -0.86 0.31
CA LEU A 37 5.34 -2.04 -0.12
C LEU A 37 6.60 -1.64 -0.87
N LYS A 38 7.71 -2.26 -0.52
CA LYS A 38 8.97 -2.22 -1.30
C LYS A 38 9.22 -3.58 -1.93
N GLY A 39 9.35 -3.62 -3.24
CA GLY A 39 9.66 -4.82 -4.00
C GLY A 39 10.93 -4.67 -4.81
N CYS A 40 11.69 -5.75 -4.96
CA CYS A 40 12.81 -5.84 -5.89
C CYS A 40 12.57 -7.02 -6.82
N VAL A 41 12.39 -6.74 -8.10
CA VAL A 41 12.16 -7.74 -9.14
C VAL A 41 13.13 -7.50 -10.28
N GLY A 42 13.87 -8.51 -10.67
CA GLY A 42 14.86 -8.40 -11.74
C GLY A 42 15.95 -7.35 -11.48
N GLY A 43 16.25 -7.05 -10.22
CA GLY A 43 17.21 -6.01 -9.80
C GLY A 43 16.64 -4.59 -9.87
N ARG A 44 15.35 -4.43 -10.16
CA ARG A 44 14.64 -3.13 -10.12
C ARG A 44 13.88 -3.00 -8.81
N LEU A 45 14.17 -1.94 -8.08
CA LEU A 45 13.42 -1.56 -6.89
C LEU A 45 12.15 -0.82 -7.29
N SER A 46 11.06 -1.13 -6.62
CA SER A 46 9.77 -0.47 -6.79
C SER A 46 9.12 -0.26 -5.44
N THR A 47 8.49 0.89 -5.27
CA THR A 47 7.65 1.20 -4.11
C THR A 47 6.19 1.28 -4.55
N ILE A 48 5.29 0.70 -3.77
CA ILE A 48 3.84 0.79 -3.97
C ILE A 48 3.24 1.47 -2.77
N GLU A 49 2.54 2.54 -3.00
CA GLU A 49 1.80 3.29 -1.98
C GLU A 49 0.50 3.86 -2.55
N SER A 50 -0.42 4.17 -1.66
CA SER A 50 -1.65 4.87 -1.98
C SER A 50 -1.63 6.23 -1.28
N ALA A 51 -1.64 7.30 -2.05
CA ALA A 51 -1.48 8.67 -1.57
C ALA A 51 -2.43 9.64 -2.30
N PRO A 52 -2.67 10.86 -1.78
CA PRO A 52 -3.41 11.88 -2.51
C PRO A 52 -2.88 12.09 -3.92
N ALA A 53 -3.78 12.27 -4.88
CA ALA A 53 -3.39 12.46 -6.28
C ALA A 53 -2.61 13.76 -6.45
N GLU A 54 -1.38 13.63 -6.94
CA GLU A 54 -0.53 14.79 -7.22
C GLU A 54 -1.15 15.69 -8.29
N ALA A 55 -1.11 16.99 -8.08
CA ALA A 55 -1.48 17.98 -9.06
C ALA A 55 -0.27 18.25 -9.97
N GLY A 56 -0.29 17.73 -11.21
CA GLY A 56 0.80 18.00 -12.15
C GLY A 56 0.72 17.13 -13.40
N PRO A 57 1.39 17.52 -14.50
CA PRO A 57 1.36 16.79 -15.76
C PRO A 57 2.04 15.42 -15.69
N ASN A 58 2.91 15.21 -14.70
CA ASN A 58 3.66 13.97 -14.49
C ASN A 58 3.08 13.07 -13.38
N ALA A 59 1.95 13.45 -12.79
CA ALA A 59 1.28 12.70 -11.74
C ALA A 59 0.55 11.49 -12.33
N ARG A 60 1.24 10.38 -12.46
CA ARG A 60 0.71 9.12 -12.98
C ARG A 60 0.65 8.09 -11.86
N GLY A 61 -0.54 7.93 -11.27
CA GLY A 61 -0.88 6.74 -10.49
C GLY A 61 -1.52 5.69 -11.39
N GLU A 62 -1.36 4.44 -11.03
CA GLU A 62 -1.91 3.31 -11.80
C GLU A 62 -3.44 3.23 -11.63
N VAL A 63 -3.92 3.40 -10.40
CA VAL A 63 -5.35 3.38 -10.07
C VAL A 63 -5.71 4.68 -9.37
N THR A 64 -6.85 5.26 -9.75
CA THR A 64 -7.33 6.52 -9.18
C THR A 64 -8.74 6.37 -8.65
N GLY A 65 -8.94 6.67 -7.37
CA GLY A 65 -10.26 6.64 -6.72
C GLY A 65 -10.64 7.97 -6.07
N PRO A 66 -11.93 8.17 -5.75
CA PRO A 66 -12.42 9.38 -5.08
C PRO A 66 -12.09 9.35 -3.58
N VAL A 67 -11.97 10.55 -2.98
CA VAL A 67 -11.79 10.74 -1.53
C VAL A 67 -13.09 11.30 -0.94
N GLY A 68 -13.56 10.70 0.15
CA GLY A 68 -14.72 11.16 0.91
C GLY A 68 -16.07 10.92 0.26
N ALA A 69 -16.25 11.28 -1.01
CA ALA A 69 -17.50 11.08 -1.74
C ALA A 69 -17.26 10.77 -3.22
N ARG A 70 -18.07 9.90 -3.81
CA ARG A 70 -17.93 9.51 -5.24
C ARG A 70 -18.00 10.71 -6.18
N TRP A 71 -18.91 11.63 -5.94
CA TRP A 71 -19.09 12.84 -6.78
C TRP A 71 -17.88 13.78 -6.69
N ALA A 72 -17.22 13.86 -5.53
CA ALA A 72 -16.04 14.69 -5.33
C ALA A 72 -14.84 14.25 -6.21
N GLY A 73 -14.77 12.97 -6.56
CA GLY A 73 -13.76 12.43 -7.46
C GLY A 73 -13.79 13.01 -8.89
N ARG A 74 -14.79 13.85 -9.25
CA ARG A 74 -14.76 14.66 -10.48
C ARG A 74 -13.67 15.72 -10.44
N LEU A 75 -13.32 16.19 -9.23
CA LEU A 75 -12.23 17.14 -9.02
C LEU A 75 -10.97 16.38 -8.62
N ARG A 76 -9.86 16.65 -9.31
CA ARG A 76 -8.59 15.95 -9.08
C ARG A 76 -8.08 16.07 -7.63
N LEU A 77 -8.33 17.20 -6.99
CA LEU A 77 -7.97 17.46 -5.59
C LEU A 77 -8.60 16.45 -4.62
N PHE A 78 -9.75 15.86 -4.97
CA PHE A 78 -10.45 14.86 -4.17
C PHE A 78 -10.27 13.44 -4.73
N ARG A 79 -9.07 13.15 -5.22
CA ARG A 79 -8.68 11.81 -5.65
C ARG A 79 -7.45 11.33 -4.88
N TYR A 80 -7.36 10.02 -4.73
CA TYR A 80 -6.12 9.35 -4.39
C TYR A 80 -5.63 8.54 -5.60
N GLN A 81 -4.36 8.20 -5.58
CA GLN A 81 -3.74 7.35 -6.60
C GLN A 81 -2.94 6.25 -5.92
N VAL A 82 -2.95 5.07 -6.53
CA VAL A 82 -2.00 4.01 -6.20
C VAL A 82 -0.79 4.19 -7.10
N TYR A 83 0.36 4.42 -6.50
CA TYR A 83 1.62 4.60 -7.20
C TYR A 83 2.43 3.31 -7.15
N SER A 84 2.94 2.89 -8.31
CA SER A 84 3.98 1.89 -8.44
C SER A 84 5.19 2.56 -9.08
N ARG A 85 6.13 3.01 -8.25
CA ARG A 85 7.28 3.81 -8.68
C ARG A 85 8.56 3.02 -8.61
N GLY A 86 9.41 3.16 -9.64
CA GLY A 86 10.78 2.66 -9.64
C GLY A 86 11.70 3.52 -8.77
N LYS A 87 11.36 3.66 -7.48
CA LYS A 87 12.14 4.40 -6.49
C LYS A 87 12.56 3.49 -5.35
N GLU A 88 13.69 3.79 -4.76
CA GLU A 88 14.25 3.03 -3.63
C GLU A 88 13.61 3.40 -2.30
N THR A 89 13.03 4.60 -2.19
CA THR A 89 12.54 5.16 -0.93
C THR A 89 11.14 5.77 -1.06
N PHE A 90 10.37 5.69 0.00
CA PHE A 90 9.16 6.49 0.15
C PHE A 90 9.52 7.91 0.58
N PRO A 91 8.74 8.94 0.19
CA PRO A 91 8.95 10.30 0.68
C PRO A 91 8.97 10.39 2.21
N ASP A 92 8.13 9.59 2.87
CA ASP A 92 7.90 9.59 4.32
C ASP A 92 8.63 8.46 5.06
N GLU A 93 9.61 7.80 4.41
CA GLU A 93 10.33 6.66 5.00
C GLU A 93 11.05 7.00 6.32
N HIS A 94 11.45 8.24 6.50
CA HIS A 94 12.06 8.73 7.74
C HIS A 94 11.10 8.72 8.94
N TRP A 95 9.78 8.57 8.70
CA TRP A 95 8.75 8.38 9.73
C TRP A 95 8.39 6.91 9.96
N ALA A 96 9.19 5.98 9.41
CA ALA A 96 8.92 4.55 9.56
C ALA A 96 8.88 4.13 11.03
N VAL A 97 7.88 3.31 11.35
CA VAL A 97 7.73 2.71 12.67
C VAL A 97 8.41 1.35 12.66
N GLY A 98 9.62 1.30 13.18
CA GLY A 98 10.42 0.08 13.20
C GLY A 98 11.11 -0.24 11.87
N ALA A 99 11.66 -1.44 11.78
CA ALA A 99 12.33 -1.92 10.58
C ALA A 99 11.32 -2.52 9.57
N PRO A 100 11.63 -2.45 8.26
CA PRO A 100 10.79 -3.10 7.25
C PRO A 100 10.62 -4.60 7.50
N SER A 101 9.38 -5.07 7.52
CA SER A 101 9.08 -6.50 7.66
C SER A 101 9.17 -7.19 6.30
N ARG A 102 10.01 -8.22 6.20
CA ARG A 102 10.12 -9.03 5.00
C ARG A 102 8.90 -9.93 4.86
N LEU A 103 8.20 -9.82 3.74
CA LEU A 103 7.00 -10.62 3.47
C LEU A 103 7.30 -11.87 2.65
N THR A 104 8.15 -11.76 1.63
CA THR A 104 8.51 -12.88 0.77
C THR A 104 9.84 -12.64 0.08
N THR A 105 10.48 -13.73 -0.36
CA THR A 105 11.64 -13.75 -1.25
C THR A 105 11.27 -14.33 -2.62
N ASP A 106 10.00 -14.71 -2.82
CA ASP A 106 9.50 -15.26 -4.07
C ASP A 106 9.31 -14.15 -5.11
N PRO A 107 10.04 -14.20 -6.24
CA PRO A 107 9.94 -13.22 -7.30
C PRO A 107 8.58 -13.21 -8.00
N GLU A 108 7.91 -14.34 -8.07
CA GLU A 108 6.61 -14.45 -8.71
C GLU A 108 5.54 -13.72 -7.91
N VAL A 109 5.57 -13.87 -6.59
CA VAL A 109 4.68 -13.13 -5.68
C VAL A 109 4.94 -11.63 -5.79
N ALA A 110 6.20 -11.21 -5.76
CA ALA A 110 6.57 -9.80 -5.90
C ALA A 110 6.13 -9.22 -7.25
N SER A 111 6.32 -9.95 -8.34
CA SER A 111 5.88 -9.56 -9.69
C SER A 111 4.36 -9.44 -9.78
N ARG A 112 3.63 -10.39 -9.18
CA ARG A 112 2.17 -10.40 -9.14
C ARG A 112 1.63 -9.17 -8.42
N ILE A 113 2.23 -8.77 -7.29
CA ILE A 113 1.85 -7.56 -6.57
C ILE A 113 2.04 -6.31 -7.44
N LEU A 114 3.15 -6.19 -8.18
CA LEU A 114 3.39 -5.07 -9.09
C LEU A 114 2.35 -5.01 -10.23
N CYS A 115 1.92 -6.15 -10.76
CA CYS A 115 0.85 -6.20 -11.75
C CYS A 115 -0.50 -5.79 -11.14
N LEU A 116 -0.87 -6.38 -10.00
CA LEU A 116 -2.11 -6.09 -9.30
C LEU A 116 -2.24 -4.62 -8.87
N ALA A 117 -1.13 -3.94 -8.59
CA ALA A 117 -1.15 -2.52 -8.24
C ALA A 117 -1.74 -1.63 -9.36
N ARG A 118 -1.75 -2.11 -10.61
CA ARG A 118 -2.33 -1.43 -11.77
C ARG A 118 -3.81 -1.72 -11.98
N GLU A 119 -4.32 -2.77 -11.36
CA GLU A 119 -5.67 -3.32 -11.57
C GLU A 119 -6.53 -3.24 -10.30
N GLY A 120 -6.02 -2.66 -9.24
CA GLY A 120 -6.65 -2.61 -7.93
C GLY A 120 -7.99 -1.86 -7.94
N PRO A 121 -8.86 -2.14 -6.97
CA PRO A 121 -10.16 -1.50 -6.89
C PRO A 121 -10.04 0.00 -6.54
N ALA A 122 -10.76 0.85 -7.30
CA ALA A 122 -10.81 2.30 -7.12
C ALA A 122 -11.95 2.73 -6.19
N HIS A 123 -12.01 2.16 -4.99
CA HIS A 123 -13.08 2.47 -4.02
C HIS A 123 -12.94 3.87 -3.43
N THR A 124 -14.04 4.39 -2.87
CA THR A 124 -14.04 5.71 -2.23
C THR A 124 -13.27 5.67 -0.91
N TRP A 125 -12.15 6.38 -0.85
CA TRP A 125 -11.34 6.53 0.35
C TRP A 125 -12.13 7.18 1.49
N GLY A 126 -12.01 6.63 2.69
CA GLY A 126 -12.73 7.09 3.88
C GLY A 126 -14.19 6.64 3.94
N ARG A 127 -14.63 5.76 3.03
CA ARG A 127 -15.98 5.21 3.04
C ARG A 127 -15.97 3.70 3.25
N ARG A 128 -16.89 3.24 4.07
CA ARG A 128 -17.17 1.82 4.27
C ARG A 128 -18.08 1.32 3.15
N ARG A 129 -17.73 0.20 2.56
CA ARG A 129 -18.59 -0.49 1.59
C ARG A 129 -19.62 -1.37 2.30
N PRO A 130 -20.77 -1.64 1.66
CA PRO A 130 -21.69 -2.66 2.14
C PRO A 130 -20.97 -4.00 2.30
N GLY A 131 -21.19 -4.67 3.43
CA GLY A 131 -20.54 -5.97 3.73
C GLY A 131 -19.09 -5.87 4.25
N HIS A 132 -18.50 -4.68 4.33
CA HIS A 132 -17.15 -4.50 4.87
C HIS A 132 -17.18 -3.97 6.30
N SER A 133 -16.23 -4.40 7.13
CA SER A 133 -16.14 -4.02 8.54
C SER A 133 -15.55 -2.61 8.73
N GLU A 134 -14.67 -2.17 7.81
CA GLU A 134 -13.93 -0.92 7.91
C GLU A 134 -14.09 -0.06 6.65
N MET A 135 -13.62 1.20 6.72
CA MET A 135 -13.56 2.09 5.57
C MET A 135 -12.40 1.70 4.64
N TRP A 136 -12.49 2.08 3.37
CA TRP A 136 -11.38 1.96 2.42
C TRP A 136 -10.32 3.03 2.64
N THR A 137 -9.05 2.63 2.71
CA THR A 137 -7.89 3.51 2.92
C THR A 137 -6.66 3.02 2.13
N SER A 138 -5.50 3.64 2.34
CA SER A 138 -4.21 3.13 1.84
C SER A 138 -3.91 1.71 2.31
N ASP A 139 -4.17 1.45 3.58
CA ASP A 139 -3.93 0.14 4.19
C ASP A 139 -4.81 -0.94 3.56
N SER A 140 -6.03 -0.57 3.14
CA SER A 140 -6.92 -1.48 2.39
C SER A 140 -6.31 -1.88 1.05
N THR A 141 -5.70 -0.94 0.33
CA THR A 141 -5.01 -1.23 -0.93
C THR A 141 -3.87 -2.21 -0.72
N VAL A 142 -3.05 -1.98 0.32
CA VAL A 142 -1.92 -2.87 0.63
C VAL A 142 -2.37 -4.26 1.02
N SER A 143 -3.32 -4.39 1.95
CA SER A 143 -3.82 -5.70 2.39
C SER A 143 -4.53 -6.46 1.26
N TRP A 144 -5.26 -5.75 0.39
CA TRP A 144 -5.86 -6.33 -0.82
C TRP A 144 -4.80 -6.90 -1.76
N LEU A 145 -3.73 -6.13 -2.04
CA LEU A 145 -2.62 -6.57 -2.88
C LEU A 145 -1.95 -7.82 -2.35
N LEU A 146 -1.71 -7.88 -1.04
CA LEU A 146 -1.08 -9.02 -0.39
C LEU A 146 -1.92 -10.28 -0.55
N VAL A 147 -3.20 -10.22 -0.17
CA VAL A 147 -4.10 -11.38 -0.24
C VAL A 147 -4.31 -11.84 -1.69
N ARG A 148 -4.53 -10.93 -2.63
CA ARG A 148 -4.68 -11.28 -4.06
C ARG A 148 -3.40 -11.86 -4.66
N ALA A 149 -2.25 -11.52 -4.14
CA ALA A 149 -0.98 -12.11 -4.54
C ALA A 149 -0.66 -13.46 -3.86
N GLY A 150 -1.50 -13.91 -2.91
CA GLY A 150 -1.30 -15.16 -2.19
C GLY A 150 -0.46 -15.02 -0.92
N VAL A 151 -0.27 -13.80 -0.41
CA VAL A 151 0.37 -13.54 0.88
C VAL A 151 -0.71 -13.46 1.96
N ASP A 152 -0.56 -14.24 3.03
CA ASP A 152 -1.45 -14.14 4.19
C ASP A 152 -1.21 -12.82 4.94
N ALA A 153 -2.18 -11.91 4.83
CA ALA A 153 -2.13 -10.61 5.49
C ALA A 153 -2.68 -10.64 6.93
N GLY A 154 -3.30 -11.74 7.35
CA GLY A 154 -3.91 -11.88 8.67
C GLY A 154 -2.91 -11.81 9.84
N PRO A 155 -1.77 -12.52 9.78
CA PRO A 155 -0.76 -12.51 10.83
C PRO A 155 0.08 -11.23 10.91
N ILE A 156 -0.05 -10.31 9.94
CA ILE A 156 0.73 -9.08 9.94
C ILE A 156 0.27 -8.19 11.10
N ALA A 157 1.12 -8.12 12.12
CA ALA A 157 0.81 -7.37 13.32
C ALA A 157 1.01 -5.87 13.11
N VAL A 158 0.02 -5.10 13.54
CA VAL A 158 0.15 -3.66 13.69
C VAL A 158 1.04 -3.38 14.90
N PRO A 159 2.03 -2.49 14.82
CA PRO A 159 2.89 -2.17 15.95
C PRO A 159 2.06 -1.72 17.18
N PRO A 160 2.50 -2.06 18.41
CA PRO A 160 1.79 -1.69 19.63
C PRO A 160 1.54 -0.17 19.71
N GLY A 161 0.32 0.21 20.04
CA GLY A 161 -0.07 1.63 20.14
C GLY A 161 -0.45 2.28 18.80
N TYR A 162 -0.49 1.53 17.71
CA TYR A 162 -0.91 2.02 16.40
C TYR A 162 -2.15 1.32 15.87
N ARG A 163 -2.74 1.86 14.83
CA ARG A 163 -3.89 1.29 14.11
C ARG A 163 -3.66 1.40 12.61
N ALA A 164 -4.03 0.37 11.87
CA ALA A 164 -4.06 0.35 10.40
C ALA A 164 -5.52 0.37 9.92
N PRO A 165 -6.17 1.56 9.86
CA PRO A 165 -7.58 1.66 9.49
C PRO A 165 -7.79 1.14 8.06
N GLY A 166 -8.78 0.28 7.89
CA GLY A 166 -9.11 -0.27 6.57
C GLY A 166 -8.34 -1.54 6.19
N TRP A 167 -7.37 -1.99 6.99
CA TRP A 167 -6.62 -3.22 6.71
C TRP A 167 -7.55 -4.41 6.46
N ARG A 168 -8.53 -4.59 7.33
CA ARG A 168 -9.51 -5.66 7.21
C ARG A 168 -10.39 -5.51 5.98
N SER A 169 -10.79 -4.29 5.63
CA SER A 169 -11.60 -4.01 4.44
C SER A 169 -10.90 -4.46 3.14
N GLY A 170 -9.58 -4.30 3.04
CA GLY A 170 -8.82 -4.79 1.89
C GLY A 170 -8.78 -6.32 1.81
N MET A 171 -8.65 -6.99 2.95
CA MET A 171 -8.72 -8.46 3.01
C MET A 171 -10.10 -8.99 2.62
N GLU A 172 -11.17 -8.37 3.11
CA GLU A 172 -12.56 -8.69 2.78
C GLU A 172 -12.85 -8.49 1.29
N GLU A 173 -12.35 -7.41 0.71
CA GLU A 173 -12.45 -7.15 -0.74
C GLU A 173 -11.71 -8.20 -1.56
N ALA A 174 -10.52 -8.59 -1.14
CA ALA A 174 -9.73 -9.60 -1.85
C ALA A 174 -10.39 -10.99 -1.84
N ALA A 175 -11.13 -11.30 -0.79
CA ALA A 175 -11.87 -12.55 -0.65
C ALA A 175 -13.23 -12.56 -1.39
N SER A 176 -13.72 -11.39 -1.83
CA SER A 176 -14.98 -11.28 -2.56
C SER A 176 -14.84 -11.86 -3.96
N PRO A 177 -15.83 -12.62 -4.45
CA PRO A 177 -15.83 -13.08 -5.84
C PRO A 177 -15.88 -11.89 -6.79
N SER A 178 -15.10 -11.96 -7.86
CA SER A 178 -15.01 -10.95 -8.92
C SER A 178 -16.26 -10.97 -9.80
#